data_1a8649c3f2bf6be29d4f0c3722c96947
#
_entry.id   1a8649c3f2bf6be29d4f0c3722c96947
#
_cell.length_a   1.000
_cell.length_b   1.000
_cell.length_c   1.000
_cell.angle_alpha   90.00
_cell.angle_beta   90.00
_cell.angle_gamma   90.00
#
_symmetry.space_group_name_H-M   'P 1'
#
loop_
_entity.id
_entity.type
_entity.pdbx_description
1 polymer ?
#
loop_
_entity_poly.entity_id
_entity_poly.type
_entity_poly.pdbx_seq_one_letter_code
_entity_poly.pdbx_strand_id
1 'polypeptide(L)'
;MTIIQRANDEEQPLEGTFIPSRVGPTSSVLPETSGRFLARSSQTGVSTNCILSGMTAKKQCEEDVPKWYALRTTYGREKKAYDYMTEKGVTAFYPTQTTVKLINGKRKVVTESRLPNIFFAYGTFNQIKSFVYDNVTLPFLRFYYRHTHRGNRIKKTPMTVPAYQMESLMVICEAESADTVVSLTEIPKFKEGQLVKVMEGAFKGVVGRVARWHGQQRVAVMVDGLVTVVTAYVPSAFLKHY
;
A
#
# COMPACT_ATOMS: atom_id res chain seq x y z
N MET A 1 -69.79 10.22 0.18
CA MET A 1 -70.08 10.13 -1.25
C MET A 1 -68.79 10.59 -1.92
N THR A 2 -68.05 9.83 -2.57
CA THR A 2 -68.00 8.93 -3.68
C THR A 2 -66.58 8.36 -3.65
N ILE A 3 -66.28 7.17 -3.41
CA ILE A 3 -66.10 5.89 -4.11
C ILE A 3 -65.40 6.05 -5.48
N ILE A 4 -64.42 5.12 -5.65
CA ILE A 4 -63.94 4.50 -6.90
C ILE A 4 -62.57 5.04 -7.35
N GLN A 5 -61.59 4.24 -7.75
CA GLN A 5 -61.48 2.81 -8.07
C GLN A 5 -59.99 2.42 -8.13
N ARG A 6 -59.72 1.13 -7.94
CA ARG A 6 -58.48 0.40 -8.16
C ARG A 6 -58.09 0.40 -9.62
N ALA A 7 -56.79 0.42 -9.89
CA ALA A 7 -56.21 -0.30 -11.01
C ALA A 7 -54.94 -1.02 -10.51
N ASN A 8 -55.06 -2.33 -10.51
CA ASN A 8 -53.93 -3.26 -10.50
C ASN A 8 -53.26 -3.18 -11.88
N ASP A 9 -52.00 -3.12 -11.93
CA ASP A 9 -51.24 -3.63 -13.09
C ASP A 9 -50.05 -4.42 -12.59
N GLU A 10 -49.97 -5.58 -13.16
CA GLU A 10 -49.20 -6.77 -12.81
C GLU A 10 -47.70 -6.57 -12.94
N GLU A 11 -47.02 -7.21 -12.01
CA GLU A 11 -45.62 -7.59 -12.08
C GLU A 11 -45.33 -8.48 -13.26
N GLN A 12 -44.16 -8.28 -13.87
CA GLN A 12 -43.38 -9.35 -14.45
C GLN A 12 -41.92 -9.25 -14.01
N PRO A 13 -41.35 -10.32 -13.46
CA PRO A 13 -39.93 -10.37 -13.06
C PRO A 13 -39.06 -10.73 -14.26
N LEU A 14 -38.10 -9.89 -14.58
CA LEU A 14 -37.02 -10.29 -15.47
C LEU A 14 -35.91 -10.97 -14.64
N GLU A 15 -35.93 -12.28 -14.68
CA GLU A 15 -34.79 -13.12 -14.32
C GLU A 15 -33.62 -12.84 -15.27
N GLY A 16 -32.54 -12.27 -14.72
CA GLY A 16 -31.23 -12.16 -15.35
C GLY A 16 -30.19 -12.77 -14.46
N THR A 17 -30.05 -14.09 -14.52
CA THR A 17 -28.97 -14.85 -13.87
C THR A 17 -27.64 -14.45 -14.47
N PHE A 18 -26.89 -13.59 -13.79
CA PHE A 18 -25.48 -13.34 -14.12
C PHE A 18 -24.61 -14.21 -13.23
N ILE A 19 -24.04 -15.25 -13.80
CA ILE A 19 -23.06 -16.12 -13.16
C ILE A 19 -21.67 -15.52 -13.38
N PRO A 20 -20.93 -15.11 -12.33
CA PRO A 20 -19.54 -14.74 -12.50
C PRO A 20 -18.68 -15.99 -12.64
N SER A 21 -18.02 -16.12 -13.77
CA SER A 21 -17.05 -17.17 -14.06
C SER A 21 -15.87 -17.07 -13.08
N ARG A 22 -15.77 -18.10 -12.25
CA ARG A 22 -14.63 -18.37 -11.39
C ARG A 22 -13.45 -18.82 -12.26
N VAL A 23 -12.47 -17.97 -12.45
CA VAL A 23 -11.16 -18.38 -12.98
C VAL A 23 -10.29 -18.79 -11.79
N GLY A 24 -10.13 -20.09 -11.63
CA GLY A 24 -9.20 -20.68 -10.67
C GLY A 24 -7.75 -20.54 -11.15
N PRO A 25 -6.77 -20.54 -10.22
CA PRO A 25 -5.37 -20.48 -10.58
C PRO A 25 -4.92 -21.83 -11.15
N THR A 26 -4.44 -21.81 -12.38
CA THR A 26 -3.72 -22.94 -12.99
C THR A 26 -2.35 -23.08 -12.33
N SER A 27 -2.21 -24.17 -11.61
CA SER A 27 -0.96 -24.74 -11.16
C SER A 27 -0.09 -25.10 -12.37
N SER A 28 1.02 -24.42 -12.58
CA SER A 28 2.06 -24.86 -13.51
C SER A 28 3.21 -25.48 -12.74
N VAL A 29 3.31 -26.77 -12.94
CA VAL A 29 4.35 -27.69 -12.51
C VAL A 29 5.71 -27.24 -13.03
N LEU A 30 6.71 -27.19 -12.14
CA LEU A 30 8.13 -27.06 -12.47
C LEU A 30 8.67 -28.38 -13.01
N PRO A 31 9.46 -28.43 -14.08
CA PRO A 31 10.26 -29.59 -14.40
C PRO A 31 11.61 -29.52 -13.69
N GLU A 32 11.89 -30.51 -12.87
CA GLU A 32 13.23 -30.85 -12.42
C GLU A 32 14.06 -31.35 -13.61
N THR A 33 15.19 -30.72 -13.84
CA THR A 33 16.27 -31.35 -14.61
C THR A 33 17.58 -31.22 -13.84
N SER A 34 17.97 -32.34 -13.28
CA SER A 34 19.31 -32.65 -12.82
C SER A 34 20.27 -32.66 -14.00
N GLY A 35 21.29 -31.81 -13.97
CA GLY A 35 22.37 -31.80 -14.91
C GLY A 35 23.68 -31.44 -14.22
N ARG A 36 24.42 -32.49 -13.78
CA ARG A 36 25.82 -32.39 -13.42
C ARG A 36 26.62 -31.93 -14.63
N PHE A 37 27.36 -30.85 -14.50
CA PHE A 37 28.55 -30.61 -15.35
C PHE A 37 29.76 -30.21 -14.52
N LEU A 38 30.82 -30.92 -14.82
CA LEU A 38 32.13 -30.94 -14.20
C LEU A 38 32.89 -29.62 -14.41
N ALA A 39 33.68 -29.31 -13.43
CA ALA A 39 34.67 -28.26 -13.40
C ALA A 39 35.68 -28.33 -14.57
N ARG A 40 36.00 -27.19 -15.14
CA ARG A 40 37.27 -27.01 -15.83
C ARG A 40 37.84 -25.64 -15.49
N SER A 41 38.88 -25.67 -14.73
CA SER A 41 39.78 -24.57 -14.41
C SER A 41 40.46 -24.02 -15.65
N SER A 42 40.50 -22.73 -15.80
CA SER A 42 41.58 -22.04 -16.50
C SER A 42 41.76 -20.65 -15.88
N GLN A 43 42.86 -20.53 -15.17
CA GLN A 43 43.48 -19.27 -14.77
C GLN A 43 43.91 -18.51 -16.01
N THR A 44 43.63 -17.20 -16.05
CA THR A 44 44.60 -16.20 -16.56
C THR A 44 44.07 -14.78 -16.35
N GLY A 45 44.91 -13.89 -15.87
CA GLY A 45 44.85 -12.45 -16.10
C GLY A 45 44.27 -11.63 -14.95
N VAL A 46 45.07 -11.43 -13.90
CA VAL A 46 44.86 -10.31 -12.94
C VAL A 46 45.14 -9.00 -13.68
N SER A 47 44.13 -8.23 -14.03
CA SER A 47 44.31 -6.86 -14.46
C SER A 47 43.99 -5.93 -13.29
N THR A 48 45.07 -5.27 -12.83
CA THR A 48 45.16 -4.34 -11.70
C THR A 48 44.52 -2.99 -12.07
N ASN A 49 43.18 -2.88 -12.12
CA ASN A 49 42.49 -1.58 -12.32
C ASN A 49 41.08 -1.51 -11.69
N CYS A 50 40.91 -2.00 -10.45
CA CYS A 50 39.61 -2.00 -9.76
C CYS A 50 39.64 -1.32 -8.39
N ILE A 51 40.38 -0.22 -8.20
CA ILE A 51 40.38 0.46 -6.87
C ILE A 51 39.54 1.76 -6.84
N LEU A 52 39.02 2.25 -7.97
CA LEU A 52 38.20 3.49 -8.00
C LEU A 52 36.71 3.31 -8.26
N SER A 53 36.18 2.09 -8.48
CA SER A 53 34.76 1.85 -8.78
C SER A 53 33.92 1.38 -7.59
N GLY A 54 34.51 1.16 -6.43
CA GLY A 54 33.80 0.58 -5.27
C GLY A 54 32.72 1.47 -4.64
N MET A 55 32.76 2.79 -4.83
CA MET A 55 31.76 3.69 -4.27
C MET A 55 30.56 3.94 -5.20
N THR A 56 30.74 3.89 -6.50
CA THR A 56 29.67 4.04 -7.48
C THR A 56 28.86 2.76 -7.64
N ALA A 57 29.49 1.58 -7.60
CA ALA A 57 28.83 0.29 -7.69
C ALA A 57 27.88 0.01 -6.50
N LYS A 58 28.29 0.35 -5.25
CA LYS A 58 27.42 0.21 -4.08
C LYS A 58 26.17 1.08 -4.17
N LYS A 59 26.28 2.29 -4.71
CA LYS A 59 25.14 3.19 -4.85
C LYS A 59 24.17 2.73 -5.93
N GLN A 60 24.67 2.18 -7.05
CA GLN A 60 23.84 1.61 -8.10
C GLN A 60 23.10 0.33 -7.64
N CYS A 61 23.74 -0.55 -6.87
CA CYS A 61 23.08 -1.75 -6.34
C CYS A 61 21.95 -1.43 -5.35
N GLU A 62 22.03 -0.33 -4.59
CA GLU A 62 20.96 0.08 -3.66
C GLU A 62 19.76 0.71 -4.39
N GLU A 63 19.97 1.30 -5.55
CA GLU A 63 18.93 1.90 -6.39
C GLU A 63 18.16 0.87 -7.22
N ASP A 64 18.72 -0.32 -7.46
CA ASP A 64 18.11 -1.39 -8.25
C ASP A 64 17.22 -2.35 -7.44
N VAL A 65 17.26 -2.30 -6.11
CA VAL A 65 16.39 -3.11 -5.26
C VAL A 65 14.98 -2.50 -5.25
N PRO A 66 13.92 -3.26 -5.65
CA PRO A 66 12.56 -2.75 -5.61
C PRO A 66 12.11 -2.50 -4.16
N LYS A 67 11.46 -1.36 -3.94
CA LYS A 67 10.97 -0.90 -2.63
C LYS A 67 9.60 -0.23 -2.79
N TRP A 68 8.87 -0.14 -1.71
CA TRP A 68 7.67 0.70 -1.66
C TRP A 68 8.07 2.15 -1.48
N TYR A 69 7.63 3.00 -2.39
CA TYR A 69 7.81 4.45 -2.33
C TYR A 69 6.50 5.13 -1.98
N ALA A 70 6.56 6.08 -1.06
CA ALA A 70 5.44 6.99 -0.80
C ALA A 70 5.45 8.11 -1.83
N LEU A 71 4.34 8.28 -2.54
CA LEU A 71 4.15 9.27 -3.58
C LEU A 71 3.06 10.26 -3.17
N ARG A 72 3.28 11.52 -3.51
CA ARG A 72 2.34 12.61 -3.27
C ARG A 72 1.78 13.10 -4.59
N THR A 73 0.46 13.28 -4.61
CA THR A 73 -0.23 13.98 -5.69
C THR A 73 -0.75 15.34 -5.22
N THR A 74 -1.09 16.19 -6.14
CA THR A 74 -1.76 17.46 -5.85
C THR A 74 -3.20 17.42 -6.34
N TYR A 75 -4.08 18.10 -5.61
CA TYR A 75 -5.50 18.30 -5.97
C TYR A 75 -6.35 17.03 -6.10
N GLY A 76 -6.12 16.02 -5.24
CA GLY A 76 -6.96 14.81 -5.22
C GLY A 76 -6.89 13.98 -6.51
N ARG A 77 -5.72 13.95 -7.16
CA ARG A 77 -5.49 13.21 -8.42
C ARG A 77 -4.84 11.86 -8.22
N GLU A 78 -4.94 11.29 -7.01
CA GLU A 78 -4.32 10.01 -6.65
C GLU A 78 -4.80 8.88 -7.54
N LYS A 79 -6.13 8.82 -7.74
CA LYS A 79 -6.73 7.78 -8.59
C LYS A 79 -6.17 7.82 -10.01
N LYS A 80 -6.06 9.01 -10.61
CA LYS A 80 -5.50 9.15 -11.97
C LYS A 80 -4.05 8.66 -12.05
N ALA A 81 -3.24 8.97 -11.04
CA ALA A 81 -1.85 8.51 -10.98
C ALA A 81 -1.77 7.00 -10.76
N TYR A 82 -2.60 6.47 -9.85
CA TYR A 82 -2.70 5.05 -9.57
C TYR A 82 -3.09 4.25 -10.82
N ASP A 83 -4.19 4.64 -11.50
CA ASP A 83 -4.70 3.96 -12.69
C ASP A 83 -3.63 3.94 -13.79
N TYR A 84 -2.98 5.07 -14.04
CA TYR A 84 -1.92 5.17 -15.05
C TYR A 84 -0.69 4.31 -14.74
N MET A 85 -0.22 4.30 -13.50
CA MET A 85 0.95 3.50 -13.12
C MET A 85 0.64 2.00 -13.17
N THR A 86 -0.57 1.61 -12.76
CA THR A 86 -1.04 0.22 -12.83
C THR A 86 -1.17 -0.26 -14.28
N GLU A 87 -1.70 0.58 -15.17
CA GLU A 87 -1.77 0.30 -16.62
C GLU A 87 -0.38 0.07 -17.24
N LYS A 88 0.63 0.77 -16.71
CA LYS A 88 2.04 0.59 -17.12
C LYS A 88 2.74 -0.58 -16.42
N GLY A 89 2.01 -1.41 -15.68
CA GLY A 89 2.53 -2.61 -15.02
C GLY A 89 3.30 -2.35 -13.72
N VAL A 90 3.17 -1.16 -13.12
CA VAL A 90 3.74 -0.86 -11.81
C VAL A 90 2.78 -1.29 -10.71
N THR A 91 3.25 -2.09 -9.77
CA THR A 91 2.46 -2.43 -8.58
C THR A 91 2.27 -1.19 -7.73
N ALA A 92 1.02 -0.79 -7.52
CA ALA A 92 0.68 0.38 -6.73
C ALA A 92 -0.40 0.05 -5.70
N PHE A 93 -0.45 0.83 -4.62
CA PHE A 93 -1.48 0.73 -3.60
C PHE A 93 -2.10 2.10 -3.33
N TYR A 94 -3.40 2.18 -3.56
CA TYR A 94 -4.21 3.37 -3.32
C TYR A 94 -5.24 3.05 -2.25
N PRO A 95 -5.03 3.49 -1.00
CA PRO A 95 -5.94 3.21 0.11
C PRO A 95 -7.24 3.98 -0.06
N THR A 96 -8.33 3.25 -0.29
CA THR A 96 -9.68 3.80 -0.46
C THR A 96 -10.58 3.37 0.68
N GLN A 97 -11.66 4.11 0.86
CA GLN A 97 -12.78 3.75 1.74
C GLN A 97 -14.09 4.05 1.04
N THR A 98 -15.07 3.20 1.29
CA THR A 98 -16.43 3.38 0.78
C THR A 98 -17.27 4.08 1.84
N THR A 99 -17.81 5.26 1.51
CA THR A 99 -18.67 6.05 2.39
C THR A 99 -19.99 6.38 1.72
N VAL A 100 -21.06 6.45 2.52
CA VAL A 100 -22.37 6.90 2.03
C VAL A 100 -22.51 8.39 2.29
N LYS A 101 -22.59 9.18 1.22
CA LYS A 101 -22.80 10.63 1.28
C LYS A 101 -24.17 11.04 0.77
N LEU A 102 -24.70 12.10 1.35
CA LEU A 102 -25.91 12.74 0.85
C LEU A 102 -25.50 13.75 -0.24
N ILE A 103 -25.81 13.44 -1.50
CA ILE A 103 -25.53 14.30 -2.65
C ILE A 103 -26.86 14.66 -3.30
N ASN A 104 -27.19 15.95 -3.34
CA ASN A 104 -28.47 16.47 -3.86
C ASN A 104 -29.70 15.78 -3.21
N GLY A 105 -29.69 15.60 -1.88
CA GLY A 105 -30.76 14.95 -1.13
C GLY A 105 -30.87 13.43 -1.30
N LYS A 106 -30.00 12.80 -2.10
CA LYS A 106 -30.00 11.35 -2.33
C LYS A 106 -28.76 10.71 -1.69
N ARG A 107 -28.93 9.56 -1.04
CA ARG A 107 -27.80 8.77 -0.52
C ARG A 107 -27.07 8.14 -1.69
N LYS A 108 -25.78 8.43 -1.80
CA LYS A 108 -24.88 7.83 -2.79
C LYS A 108 -23.69 7.18 -2.10
N VAL A 109 -23.35 6.00 -2.57
CA VAL A 109 -22.09 5.32 -2.18
C VAL A 109 -20.94 5.97 -2.95
N VAL A 110 -19.95 6.48 -2.25
CA VAL A 110 -18.79 7.17 -2.83
C VAL A 110 -17.51 6.50 -2.31
N THR A 111 -16.62 6.16 -3.22
CA THR A 111 -15.29 5.67 -2.88
C THR A 111 -14.33 6.86 -2.82
N GLU A 112 -13.73 7.07 -1.67
CA GLU A 112 -12.82 8.17 -1.42
C GLU A 112 -11.44 7.68 -0.97
N SER A 113 -10.42 8.53 -1.14
CA SER A 113 -9.11 8.24 -0.59
C SER A 113 -9.14 8.23 0.93
N ARG A 114 -8.61 7.18 1.53
CA ARG A 114 -8.39 7.10 2.98
C ARG A 114 -7.18 7.93 3.42
N LEU A 115 -6.22 8.12 2.52
CA LEU A 115 -5.02 8.94 2.70
C LEU A 115 -4.98 10.04 1.63
N PRO A 116 -5.56 11.22 1.89
CA PRO A 116 -5.62 12.29 0.90
C PRO A 116 -4.23 12.68 0.37
N ASN A 117 -4.11 12.78 -0.94
CA ASN A 117 -2.89 13.14 -1.67
C ASN A 117 -1.72 12.16 -1.53
N ILE A 118 -1.94 10.94 -1.02
CA ILE A 118 -0.90 9.94 -0.82
C ILE A 118 -1.33 8.61 -1.43
N PHE A 119 -0.41 7.97 -2.15
CA PHE A 119 -0.50 6.56 -2.53
C PHE A 119 0.90 5.97 -2.60
N PHE A 120 0.99 4.67 -2.77
CA PHE A 120 2.24 3.93 -2.71
C PHE A 120 2.50 3.20 -4.02
N ALA A 121 3.76 3.12 -4.43
CA ALA A 121 4.17 2.36 -5.61
C ALA A 121 5.40 1.50 -5.29
N TYR A 122 5.40 0.28 -5.80
CA TYR A 122 6.48 -0.68 -5.63
C TYR A 122 7.29 -0.80 -6.91
N GLY A 123 8.60 -0.64 -6.80
CA GLY A 123 9.51 -0.76 -7.94
C GLY A 123 10.93 -0.31 -7.59
N THR A 124 11.80 -0.31 -8.59
CA THR A 124 13.13 0.26 -8.46
C THR A 124 13.08 1.78 -8.42
N PHE A 125 14.08 2.41 -7.86
CA PHE A 125 14.15 3.88 -7.81
C PHE A 125 14.09 4.49 -9.22
N ASN A 126 14.84 3.94 -10.17
CA ASN A 126 14.88 4.45 -11.54
C ASN A 126 13.53 4.31 -12.25
N GLN A 127 12.83 3.19 -12.04
CA GLN A 127 11.48 2.99 -12.57
C GLN A 127 10.49 4.03 -12.04
N ILE A 128 10.41 4.20 -10.72
CA ILE A 128 9.48 5.16 -10.12
C ILE A 128 9.88 6.60 -10.45
N LYS A 129 11.18 6.90 -10.52
CA LYS A 129 11.72 8.21 -10.90
C LYS A 129 11.26 8.65 -12.30
N SER A 130 11.21 7.73 -13.27
CA SER A 130 10.76 8.04 -14.63
C SER A 130 9.29 8.50 -14.66
N PHE A 131 8.43 7.94 -13.81
CA PHE A 131 7.04 8.39 -13.68
C PHE A 131 6.91 9.77 -13.03
N VAL A 132 7.82 10.10 -12.11
CA VAL A 132 7.75 11.36 -11.33
C VAL A 132 8.36 12.54 -12.08
N TYR A 133 9.46 12.34 -12.82
CA TYR A 133 10.21 13.44 -13.43
C TYR A 133 10.11 13.48 -14.95
N ASP A 134 10.07 12.32 -15.60
CA ASP A 134 10.18 12.24 -17.06
C ASP A 134 8.81 12.06 -17.72
N ASN A 135 7.72 12.03 -16.94
CA ASN A 135 6.38 11.76 -17.45
C ASN A 135 5.54 13.03 -17.59
N VAL A 136 5.21 13.41 -18.81
CA VAL A 136 4.37 14.56 -19.13
C VAL A 136 2.91 14.36 -18.66
N THR A 137 2.45 13.10 -18.59
CA THR A 137 1.05 12.79 -18.20
C THR A 137 0.79 13.00 -16.71
N LEU A 138 1.83 12.90 -15.86
CA LEU A 138 1.74 12.99 -14.42
C LEU A 138 2.51 14.19 -13.83
N PRO A 139 2.32 15.44 -14.31
CA PRO A 139 3.08 16.61 -13.84
C PRO A 139 2.82 16.95 -12.38
N PHE A 140 1.75 16.41 -11.80
CA PHE A 140 1.32 16.60 -10.41
C PHE A 140 1.85 15.54 -9.45
N LEU A 141 2.60 14.53 -9.95
CA LEU A 141 3.17 13.46 -9.14
C LEU A 141 4.54 13.88 -8.58
N ARG A 142 4.77 13.60 -7.30
CA ARG A 142 6.03 13.89 -6.60
C ARG A 142 6.34 12.77 -5.62
N PHE A 143 7.64 12.56 -5.35
CA PHE A 143 8.05 11.76 -4.20
C PHE A 143 7.69 12.46 -2.89
N TYR A 144 7.30 11.67 -1.90
CA TYR A 144 7.41 12.09 -0.51
C TYR A 144 8.88 12.03 -0.10
N TYR A 145 9.39 13.06 0.58
CA TYR A 145 10.79 13.14 0.96
C TYR A 145 10.97 13.13 2.47
N ARG A 146 11.91 12.32 2.93
CA ARG A 146 12.43 12.42 4.28
C ARG A 146 13.58 13.46 4.28
N HIS A 147 13.50 14.41 5.19
CA HIS A 147 14.54 15.38 5.41
C HIS A 147 15.40 14.93 6.59
N THR A 148 16.68 14.70 6.36
CA THR A 148 17.64 14.33 7.40
C THR A 148 18.62 15.48 7.55
N HIS A 149 18.67 16.04 8.76
CA HIS A 149 19.62 17.08 9.11
C HIS A 149 20.96 16.43 9.48
N ARG A 150 22.01 16.83 8.80
CA ARG A 150 23.39 16.41 9.11
C ARG A 150 24.28 17.65 9.22
N GLY A 151 24.41 18.19 10.45
CA GLY A 151 24.98 19.52 10.65
C GLY A 151 24.19 20.59 9.91
N ASN A 152 24.85 21.46 9.18
CA ASN A 152 24.23 22.54 8.41
C ASN A 152 23.65 22.09 7.04
N ARG A 153 23.69 20.80 6.73
CA ARG A 153 23.17 20.28 5.44
C ARG A 153 21.89 19.49 5.63
N ILE A 154 20.90 19.80 4.79
CA ILE A 154 19.65 19.02 4.71
C ILE A 154 19.76 18.04 3.56
N LYS A 155 19.77 16.74 3.87
CA LYS A 155 19.69 15.70 2.86
C LYS A 155 18.23 15.30 2.65
N LYS A 156 17.75 15.40 1.41
CA LYS A 156 16.42 14.93 0.99
C LYS A 156 16.55 13.54 0.36
N THR A 157 15.88 12.56 0.93
CA THR A 157 15.82 11.20 0.38
C THR A 157 14.37 10.82 0.11
N PRO A 158 14.04 10.19 -1.04
CA PRO A 158 12.70 9.67 -1.28
C PRO A 158 12.31 8.72 -0.16
N MET A 159 11.10 8.87 0.34
CA MET A 159 10.60 8.06 1.44
C MET A 159 10.24 6.67 0.94
N THR A 160 10.86 5.67 1.57
CA THR A 160 10.55 4.25 1.35
C THR A 160 9.85 3.68 2.57
N VAL A 161 8.94 2.74 2.33
CA VAL A 161 8.16 2.05 3.36
C VAL A 161 8.60 0.59 3.42
N PRO A 162 8.97 0.06 4.60
CA PRO A 162 9.27 -1.35 4.76
C PRO A 162 8.09 -2.25 4.37
N ALA A 163 8.38 -3.42 3.78
CA ALA A 163 7.33 -4.32 3.27
C ALA A 163 6.32 -4.72 4.35
N TYR A 164 6.78 -5.06 5.56
CA TYR A 164 5.90 -5.46 6.67
C TYR A 164 4.92 -4.34 7.11
N GLN A 165 5.35 -3.06 7.00
CA GLN A 165 4.45 -1.92 7.27
C GLN A 165 3.42 -1.74 6.16
N MET A 166 3.85 -1.94 4.89
CA MET A 166 2.93 -1.88 3.76
C MET A 166 1.88 -2.99 3.80
N GLU A 167 2.29 -4.23 4.06
CA GLU A 167 1.38 -5.37 4.22
C GLU A 167 0.37 -5.11 5.35
N SER A 168 0.85 -4.63 6.49
CA SER A 168 0.00 -4.28 7.62
C SER A 168 -0.99 -3.16 7.28
N LEU A 169 -0.55 -2.14 6.54
CA LEU A 169 -1.39 -1.04 6.07
C LEU A 169 -2.48 -1.55 5.11
N MET A 170 -2.13 -2.44 4.17
CA MET A 170 -3.07 -3.05 3.23
C MET A 170 -4.17 -3.82 3.97
N VAL A 171 -3.79 -4.71 4.89
CA VAL A 171 -4.74 -5.50 5.69
C VAL A 171 -5.69 -4.59 6.48
N ILE A 172 -5.20 -3.51 7.09
CA ILE A 172 -6.05 -2.58 7.84
C ILE A 172 -7.00 -1.83 6.89
N CYS A 173 -6.55 -1.46 5.71
CA CYS A 173 -7.39 -0.76 4.73
C CYS A 173 -8.47 -1.68 4.13
N GLU A 174 -8.14 -2.95 3.89
CA GLU A 174 -9.07 -3.96 3.37
C GLU A 174 -10.13 -4.40 4.39
N ALA A 175 -9.80 -4.37 5.67
CA ALA A 175 -10.72 -4.77 6.73
C ALA A 175 -11.98 -3.89 6.86
N GLU A 176 -12.06 -2.77 6.13
CA GLU A 176 -13.22 -1.83 6.06
C GLU A 176 -13.91 -1.53 7.41
N SER A 177 -13.18 -1.65 8.52
CA SER A 177 -13.73 -1.42 9.84
C SER A 177 -14.02 0.08 10.04
N ALA A 178 -15.25 0.41 10.41
CA ALA A 178 -15.68 1.78 10.68
C ALA A 178 -14.87 2.44 11.81
N ASP A 179 -14.36 1.63 12.74
CA ASP A 179 -13.58 2.10 13.89
C ASP A 179 -12.08 2.27 13.62
N THR A 180 -11.64 2.03 12.39
CA THR A 180 -10.24 2.27 12.01
C THR A 180 -9.97 3.76 11.95
N VAL A 181 -8.96 4.21 12.68
CA VAL A 181 -8.55 5.63 12.72
C VAL A 181 -7.32 5.84 11.87
N VAL A 182 -7.36 6.83 11.00
CA VAL A 182 -6.22 7.26 10.18
C VAL A 182 -5.80 8.65 10.61
N SER A 183 -4.51 8.82 10.93
CA SER A 183 -3.93 10.11 11.25
C SER A 183 -2.72 10.37 10.35
N LEU A 184 -2.69 11.53 9.73
CA LEU A 184 -1.54 12.00 8.92
C LEU A 184 -0.38 12.50 9.78
N THR A 185 -0.48 12.36 11.10
CA THR A 185 0.55 12.73 12.05
C THR A 185 0.88 11.57 12.96
N GLU A 186 2.10 11.57 13.49
CA GLU A 186 2.50 10.59 14.50
C GLU A 186 1.73 10.85 15.80
N ILE A 187 1.15 9.80 16.35
CA ILE A 187 0.46 9.86 17.65
C ILE A 187 1.44 9.36 18.71
N PRO A 188 1.89 10.21 19.64
CA PRO A 188 2.94 9.86 20.62
C PRO A 188 2.63 8.61 21.44
N LYS A 189 1.38 8.41 21.85
CA LYS A 189 0.94 7.25 22.65
C LYS A 189 1.24 5.90 21.98
N PHE A 190 1.30 5.84 20.65
CA PHE A 190 1.62 4.62 19.92
C PHE A 190 3.11 4.43 19.69
N LYS A 191 3.91 5.51 19.81
CA LYS A 191 5.35 5.45 19.63
C LYS A 191 6.04 4.61 20.72
N GLU A 192 5.54 4.66 21.94
CA GLU A 192 6.07 3.97 23.11
C GLU A 192 5.49 2.57 23.31
N GLY A 193 4.45 2.22 22.54
CA GLY A 193 3.80 0.93 22.63
C GLY A 193 4.68 -0.23 22.17
N GLN A 194 4.44 -1.40 22.77
CA GLN A 194 5.13 -2.64 22.43
C GLN A 194 4.80 -3.09 21.01
N LEU A 195 5.82 -3.56 20.26
CA LEU A 195 5.63 -4.12 18.94
C LEU A 195 5.04 -5.52 19.03
N VAL A 196 3.93 -5.74 18.35
CA VAL A 196 3.18 -6.99 18.36
C VAL A 196 2.72 -7.38 16.96
N LYS A 197 2.45 -8.66 16.79
CA LYS A 197 1.79 -9.21 15.60
C LYS A 197 0.41 -9.73 15.98
N VAL A 198 -0.59 -9.38 15.18
CA VAL A 198 -1.95 -9.91 15.33
C VAL A 198 -2.03 -11.30 14.71
N MET A 199 -2.44 -12.29 15.50
CA MET A 199 -2.47 -13.70 15.09
C MET A 199 -3.82 -14.13 14.54
N GLU A 200 -4.92 -13.49 14.98
CA GLU A 200 -6.29 -13.87 14.65
C GLU A 200 -7.19 -12.66 14.41
N GLY A 201 -8.36 -12.90 13.82
CA GLY A 201 -9.38 -11.89 13.53
C GLY A 201 -9.17 -11.13 12.22
N ALA A 202 -9.95 -10.07 12.01
CA ALA A 202 -9.95 -9.26 10.78
C ALA A 202 -8.59 -8.61 10.46
N PHE A 203 -7.76 -8.41 11.47
CA PHE A 203 -6.43 -7.80 11.34
C PHE A 203 -5.28 -8.80 11.42
N LYS A 204 -5.56 -10.08 11.15
CA LYS A 204 -4.53 -11.13 11.17
C LYS A 204 -3.35 -10.77 10.27
N GLY A 205 -2.13 -10.90 10.81
CA GLY A 205 -0.89 -10.59 10.10
C GLY A 205 -0.37 -9.17 10.33
N VAL A 206 -1.21 -8.25 10.82
CA VAL A 206 -0.80 -6.87 11.10
C VAL A 206 0.32 -6.84 12.15
N VAL A 207 1.40 -6.15 11.85
CA VAL A 207 2.51 -5.87 12.76
C VAL A 207 2.49 -4.39 13.09
N GLY A 208 2.37 -4.07 14.37
CA GLY A 208 2.27 -2.69 14.82
C GLY A 208 2.51 -2.54 16.31
N ARG A 209 2.38 -1.33 16.82
CA ARG A 209 2.53 -1.02 18.24
C ARG A 209 1.19 -1.01 18.92
N VAL A 210 1.11 -1.66 20.09
CA VAL A 210 -0.11 -1.69 20.88
C VAL A 210 -0.18 -0.47 21.81
N ALA A 211 -1.36 0.16 21.87
CA ALA A 211 -1.65 1.19 22.84
C ALA A 211 -3.15 1.26 23.12
N ARG A 212 -3.51 1.92 24.23
CA ARG A 212 -4.91 2.19 24.56
C ARG A 212 -5.37 3.50 23.90
N TRP A 213 -6.47 3.41 23.18
CA TRP A 213 -7.14 4.53 22.54
C TRP A 213 -8.62 4.52 22.87
N HIS A 214 -9.14 5.61 23.44
CA HIS A 214 -10.51 5.68 23.97
C HIS A 214 -10.88 4.51 24.91
N GLY A 215 -9.95 4.13 25.80
CA GLY A 215 -10.15 3.01 26.72
C GLY A 215 -10.01 1.62 26.14
N GLN A 216 -9.89 1.49 24.82
CA GLN A 216 -9.77 0.23 24.09
C GLN A 216 -8.32 -0.04 23.68
N GLN A 217 -7.96 -1.33 23.70
CA GLN A 217 -6.68 -1.79 23.18
C GLN A 217 -6.72 -1.85 21.64
N ARG A 218 -5.78 -1.19 21.00
CA ARG A 218 -5.67 -1.11 19.53
C ARG A 218 -4.23 -1.30 19.10
N VAL A 219 -4.05 -1.68 17.82
CA VAL A 219 -2.72 -1.81 17.21
C VAL A 219 -2.56 -0.70 16.19
N ALA A 220 -1.47 0.04 16.29
CA ALA A 220 -1.14 1.11 15.36
C ALA A 220 0.02 0.70 14.47
N VAL A 221 -0.17 0.84 13.16
CA VAL A 221 0.88 0.75 12.16
C VAL A 221 1.32 2.17 11.83
N MET A 222 2.58 2.45 12.12
CA MET A 222 3.18 3.75 11.82
C MET A 222 4.10 3.62 10.62
N VAL A 223 3.83 4.41 9.61
CA VAL A 223 4.77 4.67 8.52
C VAL A 223 5.51 5.95 8.90
N ASP A 224 6.74 5.79 9.35
CA ASP A 224 7.54 6.86 9.95
C ASP A 224 7.53 8.16 9.15
N GLY A 225 7.06 9.24 9.78
CA GLY A 225 7.02 10.58 9.19
C GLY A 225 5.93 10.78 8.12
N LEU A 226 4.99 9.85 7.96
CA LEU A 226 3.95 9.95 6.94
C LEU A 226 2.54 9.79 7.54
N VAL A 227 2.24 8.63 8.12
CA VAL A 227 0.90 8.28 8.56
C VAL A 227 0.91 7.30 9.74
N THR A 228 -0.05 7.44 10.63
CA THR A 228 -0.38 6.44 11.63
C THR A 228 -1.78 5.89 11.36
N VAL A 229 -1.88 4.59 11.13
CA VAL A 229 -3.17 3.91 10.95
C VAL A 229 -3.40 3.00 12.13
N VAL A 230 -4.53 3.16 12.80
CA VAL A 230 -4.87 2.45 14.03
C VAL A 230 -6.05 1.51 13.74
N THR A 231 -5.91 0.24 14.11
CA THR A 231 -6.98 -0.76 13.97
C THR A 231 -8.18 -0.40 14.85
N ALA A 232 -9.29 -1.08 14.64
CA ALA A 232 -10.34 -1.21 15.66
C ALA A 232 -9.81 -1.96 16.89
N TYR A 233 -10.69 -2.24 17.85
CA TYR A 233 -10.33 -3.02 19.04
C TYR A 233 -9.77 -4.39 18.67
N VAL A 234 -8.66 -4.76 19.30
CA VAL A 234 -8.03 -6.08 19.17
C VAL A 234 -7.87 -6.71 20.55
N PRO A 235 -8.46 -7.89 20.81
CA PRO A 235 -8.28 -8.61 22.08
C PRO A 235 -6.81 -8.95 22.36
N SER A 236 -6.40 -8.89 23.63
CA SER A 236 -5.02 -9.23 24.04
C SER A 236 -4.62 -10.66 23.66
N ALA A 237 -5.60 -11.60 23.68
CA ALA A 237 -5.39 -12.99 23.30
C ALA A 237 -4.93 -13.17 21.85
N PHE A 238 -5.25 -12.21 20.97
CA PHE A 238 -4.85 -12.26 19.56
C PHE A 238 -3.48 -11.63 19.29
N LEU A 239 -2.81 -11.11 20.31
CA LEU A 239 -1.55 -10.42 20.19
C LEU A 239 -0.38 -11.31 20.60
N LYS A 240 0.64 -11.37 19.76
CA LYS A 240 1.91 -12.01 20.05
C LYS A 240 3.04 -10.98 19.92
N HIS A 241 4.04 -11.08 20.77
CA HIS A 241 5.26 -10.29 20.62
C HIS A 241 5.89 -10.54 19.25
N TYR A 242 6.32 -9.46 18.63
CA TYR A 242 6.99 -9.51 17.32
C TYR A 242 8.49 -9.40 17.49
#